data_1d39d741c41863ace2480d22dfe24dcc
#
_entry.id   1d39d741c41863ace2480d22dfe24dcc
#
_cell.length_a   1.000
_cell.length_b   1.000
_cell.length_c   1.000
_cell.angle_alpha   90.00
_cell.angle_beta   90.00
_cell.angle_gamma   90.00
#
_symmetry.space_group_name_H-M   'P 1'
#
loop_
_entity.id
_entity.type
_entity.pdbx_description
1 polymer ?
#
loop_
_entity_poly.entity_id
_entity_poly.type
_entity_poly.pdbx_seq_one_letter_code
_entity_poly.pdbx_strand_id
1 'polypeptide(L)'
;MSYTTVTELRSALGVGTLYQDSVLQEVCDAADNVLIPFLWKNEQSIIAHGNTGTKGTLYFNEYIRDMFYVGQSVTISNAGTKYNGTKTITAVTDRSFSVTTSHTSDNPYHTIMPYGTAAAETYVDFSTIPAIQEASLMIAIAIWQAR
;
A
#
# COMPACT_ATOMS: atom_id res chain seq x y z
N MET A 1 1.91 6.74 -8.26
CA MET A 1 1.02 7.91 -8.17
C MET A 1 1.82 9.06 -7.58
N SER A 2 1.79 10.21 -8.21
CA SER A 2 2.56 11.35 -7.76
C SER A 2 1.75 12.24 -6.80
N TYR A 3 2.36 12.65 -5.70
CA TYR A 3 1.73 13.56 -4.74
C TYR A 3 1.93 15.03 -5.16
N THR A 4 2.99 15.32 -5.91
CA THR A 4 3.26 16.63 -6.50
C THR A 4 3.38 16.46 -8.02
N THR A 5 2.81 17.41 -8.77
CA THR A 5 2.88 17.40 -10.23
C THR A 5 4.00 18.31 -10.73
N VAL A 6 4.46 18.06 -11.95
CA VAL A 6 5.43 18.94 -12.63
C VAL A 6 4.89 20.36 -12.74
N THR A 7 3.61 20.53 -13.02
CA THR A 7 2.97 21.85 -13.13
C THR A 7 3.06 22.62 -11.79
N GLU A 8 2.77 21.96 -10.68
CA GLU A 8 2.86 22.56 -9.35
C GLU A 8 4.29 22.93 -9.00
N LEU A 9 5.25 22.03 -9.31
CA LEU A 9 6.66 22.29 -9.07
C LEU A 9 7.17 23.48 -9.91
N ARG A 10 6.81 23.56 -11.19
CA ARG A 10 7.15 24.68 -12.05
C ARG A 10 6.64 26.01 -11.48
N SER A 11 5.40 26.01 -11.05
CA SER A 11 4.75 27.20 -10.48
C SER A 11 5.46 27.65 -9.20
N ALA A 12 5.78 26.72 -8.31
CA ALA A 12 6.45 27.02 -7.04
C ALA A 12 7.87 27.51 -7.24
N LEU A 13 8.60 26.98 -8.22
CA LEU A 13 9.99 27.39 -8.52
C LEU A 13 10.06 28.64 -9.38
N GLY A 14 9.00 29.01 -10.10
CA GLY A 14 8.99 30.14 -11.01
C GLY A 14 9.88 29.98 -12.24
N VAL A 15 10.13 28.73 -12.67
CA VAL A 15 11.07 28.45 -13.76
C VAL A 15 10.42 28.47 -15.15
N GLY A 16 9.09 28.54 -15.23
CA GLY A 16 8.38 28.53 -16.51
C GLY A 16 8.67 27.28 -17.30
N THR A 17 9.14 27.43 -18.55
CA THR A 17 9.44 26.31 -19.46
C THR A 17 10.95 26.08 -19.63
N LEU A 18 11.77 26.58 -18.75
CA LEU A 18 13.24 26.52 -18.87
C LEU A 18 13.79 25.09 -18.82
N TYR A 19 13.12 24.20 -18.12
CA TYR A 19 13.57 22.82 -17.95
C TYR A 19 12.55 21.86 -18.52
N GLN A 20 13.02 20.71 -19.03
CA GLN A 20 12.15 19.69 -19.59
C GLN A 20 11.30 19.04 -18.49
N ASP A 21 10.10 18.61 -18.83
CA ASP A 21 9.19 17.93 -17.91
C ASP A 21 9.83 16.68 -17.30
N SER A 22 10.63 15.94 -18.09
CA SER A 22 11.30 14.73 -17.60
C SER A 22 12.24 15.02 -16.43
N VAL A 23 12.95 16.15 -16.47
CA VAL A 23 13.87 16.55 -15.38
C VAL A 23 13.10 16.88 -14.12
N LEU A 24 12.01 17.64 -14.25
CA LEU A 24 11.16 18.01 -13.12
C LEU A 24 10.40 16.81 -12.58
N GLN A 25 10.02 15.86 -13.45
CA GLN A 25 9.36 14.63 -13.01
C GLN A 25 10.27 13.76 -12.16
N GLU A 26 11.56 13.68 -12.50
CA GLU A 26 12.53 12.97 -11.65
C GLU A 26 12.58 13.55 -10.23
N VAL A 27 12.50 14.86 -10.11
CA VAL A 27 12.48 15.53 -8.79
C VAL A 27 11.20 15.22 -8.03
N CYS A 28 10.05 15.23 -8.71
CA CYS A 28 8.77 14.85 -8.12
C CYS A 28 8.78 13.39 -7.64
N ASP A 29 9.31 12.49 -8.45
CA ASP A 29 9.42 11.06 -8.12
C ASP A 29 10.35 10.84 -6.92
N ALA A 30 11.45 11.56 -6.86
CA ALA A 30 12.38 11.51 -5.74
C ALA A 30 11.72 12.00 -4.45
N ALA A 31 10.92 13.07 -4.52
CA ALA A 31 10.18 13.59 -3.37
C ALA A 31 9.16 12.56 -2.86
N ASP A 32 8.43 11.92 -3.76
CA ASP A 32 7.48 10.87 -3.41
C ASP A 32 8.19 9.70 -2.71
N ASN A 33 9.34 9.29 -3.23
CA ASN A 33 10.13 8.20 -2.64
C ASN A 33 10.66 8.52 -1.24
N VAL A 34 10.96 9.78 -0.96
CA VAL A 34 11.34 10.22 0.40
C VAL A 34 10.13 10.15 1.33
N LEU A 35 8.96 10.54 0.86
CA LEU A 35 7.75 10.69 1.66
C LEU A 35 7.06 9.36 1.97
N ILE A 36 7.02 8.43 1.00
CA ILE A 36 6.27 7.16 1.09
C ILE A 36 6.55 6.39 2.40
N PRO A 37 7.80 6.23 2.88
CA PRO A 37 8.05 5.48 4.11
C PRO A 37 7.40 6.06 5.37
N PHE A 38 7.04 7.33 5.36
CA PHE A 38 6.40 8.02 6.49
C PHE A 38 4.88 7.95 6.45
N LEU A 39 4.30 7.47 5.35
CA LEU A 39 2.85 7.39 5.21
C LEU A 39 2.30 6.11 5.81
N TRP A 40 1.09 6.18 6.33
CA TRP A 40 0.34 5.01 6.75
C TRP A 40 0.05 4.13 5.53
N LYS A 41 0.45 2.87 5.60
CA LYS A 41 0.16 1.90 4.53
C LYS A 41 -1.12 1.15 4.85
N ASN A 42 -2.06 1.19 3.93
CA ASN A 42 -3.30 0.41 4.02
C ASN A 42 -3.12 -1.01 3.49
N GLU A 43 -1.90 -1.43 3.28
CA GLU A 43 -1.50 -2.69 2.69
C GLU A 43 -0.47 -3.36 3.59
N GLN A 44 -0.61 -4.66 3.80
CA GLN A 44 0.34 -5.46 4.58
C GLN A 44 0.80 -6.68 3.80
N SER A 45 2.03 -7.10 4.04
CA SER A 45 2.59 -8.29 3.42
C SER A 45 2.11 -9.55 4.12
N ILE A 46 1.59 -10.48 3.33
CA ILE A 46 1.17 -11.81 3.80
C ILE A 46 2.39 -12.73 3.71
N ILE A 47 2.80 -13.28 4.84
CA ILE A 47 4.01 -14.13 4.90
C ILE A 47 3.69 -15.63 4.81
N ALA A 48 2.46 -16.02 5.11
CA ALA A 48 2.05 -17.41 5.11
C ALA A 48 0.52 -17.52 4.99
N HIS A 49 0.06 -18.70 4.64
CA HIS A 49 -1.36 -19.03 4.64
C HIS A 49 -1.59 -20.44 5.19
N GLY A 50 -2.81 -20.70 5.59
CA GLY A 50 -3.29 -22.01 5.98
C GLY A 50 -4.78 -22.12 5.69
N ASN A 51 -5.32 -23.31 5.64
CA ASN A 51 -6.74 -23.53 5.39
C ASN A 51 -7.27 -24.70 6.23
N THR A 52 -8.43 -24.51 6.85
CA THR A 52 -9.16 -25.56 7.57
C THR A 52 -10.60 -25.54 7.10
N GLY A 53 -11.01 -26.56 6.36
CA GLY A 53 -12.31 -26.55 5.69
C GLY A 53 -12.40 -25.39 4.69
N THR A 54 -13.38 -24.52 4.88
CA THR A 54 -13.56 -23.31 4.06
C THR A 54 -12.96 -22.06 4.73
N LYS A 55 -12.28 -22.21 5.85
CA LYS A 55 -11.65 -21.10 6.57
C LYS A 55 -10.19 -20.97 6.13
N GLY A 56 -9.88 -19.94 5.34
CA GLY A 56 -8.51 -19.58 4.98
C GLY A 56 -7.94 -18.59 5.98
N THR A 57 -6.74 -18.84 6.49
CA THR A 57 -6.06 -17.94 7.42
C THR A 57 -4.81 -17.39 6.76
N LEU A 58 -4.64 -16.08 6.83
CA LEU A 58 -3.50 -15.35 6.27
C LEU A 58 -2.71 -14.76 7.42
N TYR A 59 -1.40 -14.98 7.40
CA TYR A 59 -0.49 -14.62 8.50
C TYR A 59 0.39 -13.45 8.11
N PHE A 60 0.63 -12.58 9.07
CA PHE A 60 1.39 -11.35 8.91
C PHE A 60 2.55 -11.31 9.92
N ASN A 61 3.59 -10.60 9.56
CA ASN A 61 4.73 -10.37 10.45
C ASN A 61 4.47 -9.19 11.40
N GLU A 62 3.53 -8.32 11.04
CA GLU A 62 3.19 -7.12 11.80
C GLU A 62 1.90 -7.30 12.60
N TYR A 63 1.70 -6.44 13.60
CA TYR A 63 0.43 -6.34 14.31
C TYR A 63 -0.61 -5.70 13.39
N ILE A 64 -1.74 -6.39 13.20
CA ILE A 64 -2.73 -5.98 12.18
C ILE A 64 -4.09 -5.56 12.74
N ARG A 65 -4.32 -5.64 14.05
CA ARG A 65 -5.64 -5.33 14.62
C ARG A 65 -6.05 -3.87 14.52
N ASP A 66 -5.10 -2.96 14.32
CA ASP A 66 -5.35 -1.54 14.12
C ASP A 66 -5.65 -1.20 12.66
N MET A 67 -5.43 -2.13 11.74
CA MET A 67 -5.69 -1.97 10.31
C MET A 67 -6.87 -2.79 9.82
N PHE A 68 -7.00 -4.02 10.29
CA PHE A 68 -8.02 -4.97 9.82
C PHE A 68 -9.01 -5.32 10.91
N TYR A 69 -10.27 -5.48 10.53
CA TYR A 69 -11.37 -5.82 11.46
C TYR A 69 -12.37 -6.78 10.80
N VAL A 70 -13.10 -7.51 11.61
CA VAL A 70 -14.14 -8.44 11.14
C VAL A 70 -15.21 -7.69 10.36
N GLY A 71 -15.57 -8.21 9.18
CA GLY A 71 -16.56 -7.61 8.29
C GLY A 71 -15.96 -6.68 7.24
N GLN A 72 -14.67 -6.35 7.34
CA GLN A 72 -13.98 -5.51 6.37
C GLN A 72 -13.75 -6.25 5.06
N SER A 73 -13.88 -5.54 3.95
CA SER A 73 -13.52 -6.02 2.62
C SER A 73 -12.04 -5.77 2.36
N VAL A 74 -11.32 -6.78 1.91
CA VAL A 74 -9.90 -6.70 1.59
C VAL A 74 -9.64 -7.32 0.23
N THR A 75 -8.64 -6.81 -0.46
CA THR A 75 -8.12 -7.39 -1.70
C THR A 75 -6.82 -8.11 -1.40
N ILE A 76 -6.79 -9.40 -1.68
CA ILE A 76 -5.63 -10.26 -1.45
C ILE A 76 -4.99 -10.57 -2.81
N SER A 77 -3.67 -10.39 -2.89
CA SER A 77 -2.89 -10.60 -4.10
C SER A 77 -1.66 -11.46 -3.81
N ASN A 78 -1.26 -12.28 -4.76
CA ASN A 78 -0.05 -13.11 -4.70
C ASN A 78 0.00 -14.09 -3.51
N ALA A 79 -1.15 -14.45 -2.96
CA ALA A 79 -1.25 -15.42 -1.86
C ALA A 79 -1.66 -16.82 -2.32
N GLY A 80 -1.86 -17.00 -3.61
CA GLY A 80 -2.34 -18.24 -4.20
C GLY A 80 -3.80 -18.14 -4.64
N THR A 81 -4.17 -18.93 -5.64
CA THR A 81 -5.49 -18.84 -6.28
C THR A 81 -6.66 -19.05 -5.33
N LYS A 82 -6.46 -19.79 -4.25
CA LYS A 82 -7.49 -20.05 -3.23
C LYS A 82 -7.82 -18.82 -2.38
N TYR A 83 -6.85 -17.94 -2.20
CA TYR A 83 -6.93 -16.81 -1.29
C TYR A 83 -7.05 -15.48 -2.00
N ASN A 84 -6.55 -15.38 -3.23
CA ASN A 84 -6.57 -14.14 -4.00
C ASN A 84 -7.97 -13.62 -4.29
N GLY A 85 -8.08 -12.32 -4.44
CA GLY A 85 -9.31 -11.62 -4.77
C GLY A 85 -9.88 -10.83 -3.61
N THR A 86 -11.05 -10.27 -3.82
CA THR A 86 -11.77 -9.50 -2.79
C THR A 86 -12.47 -10.46 -1.83
N LYS A 87 -12.14 -10.37 -0.56
CA LYS A 87 -12.66 -11.22 0.51
C LYS A 87 -13.16 -10.38 1.67
N THR A 88 -14.07 -10.97 2.46
CA THR A 88 -14.54 -10.37 3.71
C THR A 88 -13.85 -11.05 4.88
N ILE A 89 -13.30 -10.29 5.78
CA ILE A 89 -12.63 -10.82 6.98
C ILE A 89 -13.67 -11.39 7.93
N THR A 90 -13.46 -12.64 8.36
CA THR A 90 -14.37 -13.34 9.29
C THR A 90 -13.83 -13.44 10.71
N ALA A 91 -12.51 -13.37 10.89
CA ALA A 91 -11.87 -13.40 12.21
C ALA A 91 -10.52 -12.67 12.14
N VAL A 92 -10.10 -12.07 13.23
CA VAL A 92 -8.83 -11.35 13.34
C VAL A 92 -8.12 -11.73 14.62
N THR A 93 -6.82 -11.98 14.53
CA THR A 93 -5.91 -12.10 15.67
C THR A 93 -4.85 -10.99 15.59
N ASP A 94 -3.86 -10.99 16.47
CA ASP A 94 -2.81 -9.97 16.45
C ASP A 94 -2.01 -9.95 15.14
N ARG A 95 -1.78 -11.13 14.54
CA ARG A 95 -0.93 -11.28 13.36
C ARG A 95 -1.53 -12.16 12.27
N SER A 96 -2.84 -12.33 12.28
CA SER A 96 -3.54 -13.09 11.24
C SER A 96 -4.98 -12.63 11.10
N PHE A 97 -5.53 -12.84 9.91
CA PHE A 97 -6.98 -12.79 9.75
C PHE A 97 -7.46 -13.99 8.94
N SER A 98 -8.74 -14.26 9.01
CA SER A 98 -9.35 -15.36 8.30
C SER A 98 -10.42 -14.87 7.33
N VAL A 99 -10.52 -15.57 6.21
CA VAL A 99 -11.55 -15.34 5.18
C VAL A 99 -12.16 -16.67 4.77
N THR A 100 -13.32 -16.63 4.17
CA THR A 100 -13.93 -17.83 3.59
C THR A 100 -13.30 -18.10 2.23
N THR A 101 -12.86 -19.33 2.01
CA THR A 101 -12.34 -19.79 0.72
C THR A 101 -13.29 -20.79 0.09
N SER A 102 -13.19 -20.97 -1.22
CA SER A 102 -13.95 -22.01 -1.95
C SER A 102 -13.30 -23.39 -1.83
N HIS A 103 -12.17 -23.48 -1.17
CA HIS A 103 -11.40 -24.70 -1.02
C HIS A 103 -11.82 -25.44 0.24
N THR A 104 -12.00 -26.75 0.14
CA THR A 104 -12.50 -27.58 1.23
C THR A 104 -11.45 -28.49 1.86
N SER A 105 -10.24 -28.52 1.31
CA SER A 105 -9.14 -29.32 1.86
C SER A 105 -8.37 -28.55 2.93
N ASP A 106 -7.96 -29.23 3.96
CA ASP A 106 -7.09 -28.66 4.98
C ASP A 106 -5.67 -28.52 4.45
N ASN A 107 -5.09 -27.34 4.65
CA ASN A 107 -3.68 -27.09 4.38
C ASN A 107 -3.05 -26.53 5.65
N PRO A 108 -1.91 -27.07 6.10
CA PRO A 108 -1.21 -26.53 7.25
C PRO A 108 -0.62 -25.16 6.92
N TYR A 109 -0.13 -24.49 7.96
CA TYR A 109 0.64 -23.25 7.82
C TYR A 109 1.73 -23.44 6.76
N HIS A 110 1.79 -22.52 5.81
CA HIS A 110 2.68 -22.59 4.67
C HIS A 110 3.19 -21.20 4.32
N THR A 111 4.51 -21.01 4.30
CA THR A 111 5.11 -19.72 3.96
C THR A 111 4.98 -19.41 2.48
N ILE A 112 4.83 -18.12 2.17
CA ILE A 112 4.69 -17.62 0.80
C ILE A 112 5.98 -16.88 0.40
N MET A 113 6.54 -17.25 -0.74
CA MET A 113 7.72 -16.60 -1.30
C MET A 113 7.54 -16.41 -2.81
N PRO A 114 7.60 -15.17 -3.37
CA PRO A 114 7.63 -13.90 -2.66
C PRO A 114 6.34 -13.63 -1.89
N TYR A 115 6.37 -12.70 -0.96
CA TYR A 115 5.21 -12.41 -0.10
C TYR A 115 3.98 -11.98 -0.89
N GLY A 116 2.80 -12.40 -0.40
CA GLY A 116 1.53 -11.86 -0.87
C GLY A 116 1.23 -10.50 -0.24
N THR A 117 0.14 -9.87 -0.64
CA THR A 117 -0.32 -8.61 -0.08
C THR A 117 -1.80 -8.63 0.25
N ALA A 118 -2.19 -7.95 1.32
CA ALA A 118 -3.59 -7.70 1.68
C ALA A 118 -3.79 -6.19 1.77
N ALA A 119 -4.70 -5.65 0.98
CA ALA A 119 -5.02 -4.22 0.93
C ALA A 119 -6.47 -4.00 1.35
N ALA A 120 -6.68 -3.11 2.32
CA ALA A 120 -8.02 -2.71 2.72
C ALA A 120 -8.67 -1.89 1.58
N GLU A 121 -9.92 -2.21 1.21
CA GLU A 121 -10.62 -1.48 0.14
C GLU A 121 -10.97 -0.05 0.54
N THR A 122 -11.12 0.22 1.82
CA THR A 122 -11.43 1.53 2.35
C THR A 122 -10.17 2.33 2.72
N TYR A 123 -9.12 2.20 1.93
CA TYR A 123 -7.88 2.92 2.21
C TYR A 123 -7.98 4.40 1.81
N VAL A 124 -7.14 5.20 2.46
CA VAL A 124 -7.01 6.63 2.14
C VAL A 124 -6.10 6.79 0.93
N ASP A 125 -6.56 7.53 -0.08
CA ASP A 125 -5.70 7.94 -1.18
C ASP A 125 -4.91 9.18 -0.76
N PHE A 126 -3.67 9.00 -0.38
CA PHE A 126 -2.81 10.08 0.10
C PHE A 126 -2.55 11.15 -0.97
N SER A 127 -2.72 10.84 -2.26
CA SER A 127 -2.54 11.83 -3.32
C SER A 127 -3.60 12.92 -3.33
N THR A 128 -4.72 12.70 -2.64
CA THR A 128 -5.82 13.69 -2.54
C THR A 128 -5.78 14.52 -1.27
N ILE A 129 -4.85 14.26 -0.35
CA ILE A 129 -4.75 14.97 0.93
C ILE A 129 -3.86 16.19 0.78
N PRO A 130 -4.38 17.42 1.00
CA PRO A 130 -3.59 18.64 0.80
C PRO A 130 -2.30 18.71 1.61
N ALA A 131 -2.30 18.22 2.85
CA ALA A 131 -1.10 18.21 3.69
C ALA A 131 0.00 17.32 3.10
N ILE A 132 -0.36 16.17 2.51
CA ILE A 132 0.59 15.26 1.87
C ILE A 132 1.12 15.87 0.56
N GLN A 133 0.25 16.47 -0.23
CA GLN A 133 0.64 17.18 -1.46
C GLN A 133 1.63 18.30 -1.15
N GLU A 134 1.36 19.10 -0.14
CA GLU A 134 2.24 20.20 0.28
C GLU A 134 3.58 19.69 0.80
N ALA A 135 3.58 18.61 1.60
CA ALA A 135 4.81 18.01 2.09
C ALA A 135 5.67 17.50 0.92
N SER A 136 5.07 16.84 -0.07
CA SER A 136 5.79 16.38 -1.26
C SER A 136 6.37 17.55 -2.05
N LEU A 137 5.61 18.63 -2.24
CA LEU A 137 6.07 19.82 -2.94
C LEU A 137 7.26 20.47 -2.23
N MET A 138 7.20 20.58 -0.90
CA MET A 138 8.32 21.15 -0.10
C MET A 138 9.58 20.30 -0.25
N ILE A 139 9.44 18.97 -0.23
CA ILE A 139 10.56 18.05 -0.43
C ILE A 139 11.12 18.20 -1.85
N ALA A 140 10.26 18.29 -2.86
CA ALA A 140 10.67 18.46 -4.25
C ALA A 140 11.46 19.77 -4.44
N ILE A 141 11.00 20.86 -3.85
CA ILE A 141 11.71 22.16 -3.87
C ILE A 141 13.09 22.03 -3.23
N ALA A 142 13.18 21.38 -2.08
CA ALA A 142 14.45 21.17 -1.39
C ALA A 142 15.42 20.33 -2.23
N ILE A 143 14.94 19.26 -2.88
CA ILE A 143 15.75 18.44 -3.77
C ILE A 143 16.25 19.25 -4.96
N TRP A 144 15.37 20.04 -5.58
CA TRP A 144 15.74 20.89 -6.72
C TRP A 144 16.84 21.88 -6.33
N GLN A 145 16.70 22.56 -5.21
CA GLN A 145 17.67 23.56 -4.75
C GLN A 145 19.03 22.97 -4.37
N ALA A 146 19.06 21.69 -4.04
CA ALA A 146 20.29 20.96 -3.67
C ALA A 146 21.08 20.43 -4.88
N ARG A 147 20.55 20.52 -6.08
CA ARG A 147 21.19 19.98 -7.31
C ARG A 147 22.28 20.85 -7.86
#